data_230032eb47502a4fa64238eb5e93823b
#
_entry.id   230032eb47502a4fa64238eb5e93823b
#
_cell.length_a   1.000
_cell.length_b   1.000
_cell.length_c   1.000
_cell.angle_alpha   90.00
_cell.angle_beta   90.00
_cell.angle_gamma   90.00
#
_symmetry.space_group_name_H-M   'P 1'
#
loop_
_entity.id
_entity.type
_entity.pdbx_description
1 polymer ?
#
loop_
_entity_poly.entity_id
_entity_poly.type
_entity_poly.pdbx_seq_one_letter_code
_entity_poly.pdbx_strand_id
1 'polypeptide(L)'
;MSLDTVFGLHAVESLVRSEPDSVLSIQVQEGREDKRLSKLLNLVQQKNLKLEQVPRKTLDTLVSGRHQGVVAVIKAEAEKTEGDLEDILQGLSVPPFLLILDSVTDPHNLGACLRSADAAGV
;
A
#
# COMPACT_ATOMS: atom_id res chain seq x y z
N MET A 1 -4.50 11.47 -12.49
CA MET A 1 -4.12 10.17 -11.88
C MET A 1 -2.76 10.33 -11.22
N SER A 2 -2.69 10.19 -9.92
CA SER A 2 -1.42 10.25 -9.20
C SER A 2 -0.84 8.84 -9.00
N LEU A 3 0.48 8.76 -8.97
CA LEU A 3 1.21 7.54 -8.69
C LEU A 3 1.85 7.66 -7.31
N ASP A 4 1.91 6.55 -6.61
CA ASP A 4 2.58 6.46 -5.33
C ASP A 4 3.46 5.20 -5.28
N THR A 5 4.30 5.10 -4.29
CA THR A 5 5.22 3.97 -4.14
C THR A 5 5.08 3.34 -2.76
N VAL A 6 5.14 2.01 -2.74
CA VAL A 6 5.25 1.22 -1.52
C VAL A 6 6.55 0.43 -1.62
N PHE A 7 7.35 0.41 -0.58
CA PHE A 7 8.66 -0.23 -0.61
C PHE A 7 8.93 -1.09 0.62
N GLY A 8 9.86 -2.02 0.48
CA GLY A 8 10.19 -3.00 1.50
C GLY A 8 9.43 -4.32 1.32
N LEU A 9 10.08 -5.42 1.68
CA LEU A 9 9.54 -6.77 1.45
C LEU A 9 8.18 -7.00 2.10
N HIS A 10 8.04 -6.61 3.36
CA HIS A 10 6.81 -6.85 4.11
C HIS A 10 5.65 -5.98 3.60
N ALA A 11 5.91 -4.69 3.36
CA ALA A 11 4.90 -3.77 2.87
C ALA A 11 4.40 -4.14 1.47
N VAL A 12 5.31 -4.49 0.57
CA VAL A 12 4.95 -4.93 -0.80
C VAL A 12 4.20 -6.27 -0.78
N GLU A 13 4.63 -7.22 0.06
CA GLU A 13 3.92 -8.49 0.20
C GLU A 13 2.47 -8.28 0.67
N SER A 14 2.27 -7.46 1.70
CA SER A 14 0.93 -7.13 2.20
C SER A 14 0.07 -6.48 1.13
N LEU A 15 0.63 -5.54 0.37
CA LEU A 15 -0.06 -4.87 -0.72
C LEU A 15 -0.50 -5.85 -1.82
N VAL A 16 0.39 -6.73 -2.24
CA VAL A 16 0.10 -7.72 -3.29
C VAL A 16 -0.98 -8.71 -2.85
N ARG A 17 -1.04 -9.04 -1.55
CA ARG A 17 -2.08 -9.92 -1.02
C ARG A 17 -3.44 -9.23 -0.91
N SER A 18 -3.46 -7.99 -0.44
CA SER A 18 -4.72 -7.29 -0.12
C SER A 18 -5.28 -6.50 -1.29
N GLU A 19 -4.42 -5.85 -2.06
CA GLU A 19 -4.84 -4.90 -3.10
C GLU A 19 -4.05 -5.07 -4.40
N PRO A 20 -4.04 -6.29 -4.99
CA PRO A 20 -3.24 -6.51 -6.22
C PRO A 20 -3.67 -5.62 -7.38
N ASP A 21 -4.94 -5.22 -7.44
CA ASP A 21 -5.47 -4.39 -8.54
C ASP A 21 -4.96 -2.94 -8.50
N SER A 22 -4.47 -2.49 -7.36
CA SER A 22 -3.87 -1.15 -7.23
C SER A 22 -2.43 -1.09 -7.73
N VAL A 23 -1.78 -2.24 -7.90
CA VAL A 23 -0.37 -2.34 -8.28
C VAL A 23 -0.23 -2.18 -9.79
N LEU A 24 0.52 -1.17 -10.21
CA LEU A 24 0.83 -0.93 -11.63
C LEU A 24 2.06 -1.71 -12.07
N SER A 25 3.10 -1.73 -11.25
CA SER A 25 4.31 -2.51 -11.49
C SER A 25 5.07 -2.75 -10.20
N ILE A 26 5.90 -3.80 -10.20
CA ILE A 26 6.82 -4.08 -9.10
C ILE A 26 8.23 -4.08 -9.67
N GLN A 27 9.11 -3.31 -9.05
CA GLN A 27 10.52 -3.21 -9.43
C GLN A 27 11.36 -3.88 -8.35
N VAL A 28 12.21 -4.81 -8.78
CA VAL A 28 13.10 -5.56 -7.90
C VAL A 28 14.54 -5.33 -8.31
N GLN A 29 15.42 -5.37 -7.31
CA GLN A 29 16.85 -5.25 -7.53
C GLN A 29 17.37 -6.46 -8.30
N GLU A 30 18.02 -6.22 -9.43
CA GLU A 30 18.66 -7.28 -10.21
C GLU A 30 19.82 -7.90 -9.44
N GLY A 31 20.05 -9.21 -9.67
CA GLY A 31 21.15 -9.93 -9.07
C GLY A 31 21.01 -10.25 -7.58
N ARG A 32 19.88 -9.93 -6.97
CA ARG A 32 19.63 -10.25 -5.57
C ARG A 32 18.90 -11.60 -5.46
N GLU A 33 19.53 -12.53 -4.75
CA GLU A 33 18.94 -13.82 -4.43
C GLU A 33 18.73 -13.94 -2.91
N ASP A 34 17.47 -14.07 -2.51
CA ASP A 34 17.08 -14.09 -1.11
C ASP A 34 15.74 -14.84 -1.01
N LYS A 35 15.60 -15.68 0.00
CA LYS A 35 14.40 -16.51 0.19
C LYS A 35 13.11 -15.69 0.33
N ARG A 36 13.19 -14.55 1.03
CA ARG A 36 12.03 -13.66 1.20
C ARG A 36 11.63 -13.02 -0.13
N LEU A 37 12.62 -12.58 -0.88
CA LEU A 37 12.37 -12.02 -2.21
C LEU A 37 11.79 -13.07 -3.15
N SER A 38 12.31 -14.29 -3.16
CA SER A 38 11.79 -15.39 -3.99
C SER A 38 10.33 -15.70 -3.66
N LYS A 39 9.97 -15.70 -2.39
CA LYS A 39 8.59 -15.90 -1.93
C LYS A 39 7.67 -14.79 -2.45
N LEU A 40 8.12 -13.54 -2.38
CA LEU A 40 7.38 -12.39 -2.91
C LEU A 40 7.23 -12.49 -4.43
N LEU A 41 8.28 -12.87 -5.16
CA LEU A 41 8.23 -13.02 -6.61
C LEU A 41 7.24 -14.10 -7.05
N ASN A 42 7.16 -15.21 -6.33
CA ASN A 42 6.15 -16.25 -6.58
C ASN A 42 4.74 -15.70 -6.42
N LEU A 43 4.51 -14.91 -5.38
CA LEU A 43 3.22 -14.28 -5.14
C LEU A 43 2.86 -13.28 -6.26
N VAL A 44 3.82 -12.49 -6.70
CA VAL A 44 3.67 -11.55 -7.81
C VAL A 44 3.27 -12.28 -9.09
N GLN A 45 3.89 -13.43 -9.38
CA GLN A 45 3.52 -14.27 -10.52
C GLN A 45 2.11 -14.82 -10.40
N GLN A 46 1.72 -15.29 -9.23
CA GLN A 46 0.37 -15.81 -9.00
C GLN A 46 -0.71 -14.75 -9.25
N LYS A 47 -0.40 -13.49 -9.00
CA LYS A 47 -1.32 -12.36 -9.20
C LYS A 47 -1.22 -11.76 -10.59
N ASN A 48 -0.36 -12.26 -11.46
CA ASN A 48 -0.12 -11.76 -12.82
C ASN A 48 0.26 -10.27 -12.86
N LEU A 49 1.05 -9.83 -11.90
CA LEU A 49 1.50 -8.44 -11.82
C LEU A 49 2.75 -8.22 -12.66
N LYS A 50 2.90 -7.00 -13.17
CA LYS A 50 4.07 -6.60 -13.94
C LYS A 50 5.30 -6.53 -13.04
N LEU A 51 6.35 -7.26 -13.40
CA LEU A 51 7.61 -7.31 -12.67
C LEU A 51 8.74 -6.81 -13.57
N GLU A 52 9.56 -5.91 -13.03
CA GLU A 52 10.74 -5.39 -13.70
C GLU A 52 11.97 -5.58 -12.82
N GLN A 53 13.08 -6.07 -13.40
CA GLN A 53 14.37 -6.10 -12.72
C GLN A 53 15.13 -4.83 -13.05
N VAL A 54 15.60 -4.13 -12.04
CA VAL A 54 16.27 -2.83 -12.19
C VAL A 54 17.53 -2.77 -11.32
N PRO A 55 18.53 -1.93 -11.68
CA PRO A 55 19.67 -1.69 -10.81
C PRO A 55 19.25 -1.07 -9.48
N ARG A 56 20.00 -1.35 -8.42
CA ARG A 56 19.77 -0.79 -7.10
C ARG A 56 19.65 0.74 -7.12
N LYS A 57 20.47 1.40 -7.94
CA LYS A 57 20.43 2.87 -8.08
C LYS A 57 19.06 3.37 -8.50
N THR A 58 18.38 2.64 -9.36
CA THR A 58 17.02 2.98 -9.79
C THR A 58 16.05 2.97 -8.62
N LEU A 59 16.12 1.95 -7.75
CA LEU A 59 15.31 1.89 -6.54
C LEU A 59 15.64 3.02 -5.56
N ASP A 60 16.92 3.35 -5.41
CA ASP A 60 17.37 4.43 -4.54
C ASP A 60 16.85 5.80 -5.00
N THR A 61 16.60 5.98 -6.30
CA THR A 61 16.00 7.22 -6.83
C THR A 61 14.50 7.28 -6.67
N LEU A 62 13.82 6.12 -6.64
CA LEU A 62 12.36 6.05 -6.51
C LEU A 62 11.89 6.34 -5.08
N VAL A 63 12.65 5.91 -4.10
CA VAL A 63 12.28 6.05 -2.68
C VAL A 63 13.48 6.46 -1.85
N SER A 64 13.23 7.23 -0.80
CA SER A 64 14.27 7.70 0.11
C SER A 64 14.47 6.81 1.33
N GLY A 65 13.67 5.74 1.46
CA GLY A 65 13.70 4.84 2.59
C GLY A 65 14.41 3.51 2.32
N ARG A 66 14.35 2.61 3.28
CA ARG A 66 14.93 1.27 3.19
C ARG A 66 14.02 0.36 2.35
N HIS A 67 14.29 0.26 1.06
CA HIS A 67 13.46 -0.50 0.13
C HIS A 67 13.69 -2.02 0.13
N GLN A 68 14.78 -2.50 0.72
CA GLN A 68 15.10 -3.93 0.79
C GLN A 68 15.13 -4.63 -0.58
N GLY A 69 15.41 -3.88 -1.64
CA GLY A 69 15.49 -4.40 -3.02
C GLY A 69 14.15 -4.53 -3.74
N VAL A 70 13.06 -3.95 -3.22
CA VAL A 70 11.75 -4.02 -3.88
C VAL A 70 10.96 -2.73 -3.68
N VAL A 71 10.35 -2.25 -4.77
CA VAL A 71 9.45 -1.10 -4.79
C VAL A 71 8.24 -1.45 -5.66
N ALA A 72 7.05 -1.21 -5.15
CA ALA A 72 5.81 -1.30 -5.92
C ALA A 72 5.36 0.10 -6.31
N VAL A 73 5.02 0.29 -7.57
CA VAL A 73 4.37 1.51 -8.05
C VAL A 73 2.87 1.25 -8.07
N ILE A 74 2.13 2.07 -7.39
CA ILE A 74 0.69 1.91 -7.23
C ILE A 74 -0.07 3.11 -7.79
N LYS A 75 -1.33 2.85 -8.12
CA LYS A 75 -2.28 3.89 -8.43
C LYS A 75 -2.79 4.47 -7.12
N ALA A 76 -2.44 5.72 -6.84
CA ALA A 76 -2.93 6.39 -5.65
C ALA A 76 -4.39 6.80 -5.84
N GLU A 77 -5.19 6.57 -4.82
CA GLU A 77 -6.54 7.14 -4.77
C GLU A 77 -6.44 8.63 -4.46
N ALA A 78 -7.31 9.41 -5.08
CA ALA A 78 -7.45 10.82 -4.75
C ALA A 78 -8.03 10.95 -3.32
N GLU A 79 -7.56 11.98 -2.61
CA GLU A 79 -8.16 12.31 -1.32
C GLU A 79 -9.65 12.60 -1.49
N LYS A 80 -10.45 12.07 -0.59
CA LYS A 80 -11.89 12.31 -0.57
C LYS A 80 -12.20 13.70 -0.02
N THR A 81 -13.23 14.32 -0.55
CA THR A 81 -13.74 15.62 -0.08
C THR A 81 -14.90 15.44 0.90
N GLU A 82 -15.34 16.54 1.51
CA GLU A 82 -16.56 16.52 2.34
C GLU A 82 -17.80 16.09 1.53
N GLY A 83 -17.89 16.50 0.26
CA GLY A 83 -18.96 16.08 -0.64
C GLY A 83 -18.95 14.57 -0.88
N ASP A 84 -17.76 14.00 -1.07
CA ASP A 84 -17.61 12.54 -1.21
C ASP A 84 -18.08 11.81 0.05
N LEU A 85 -17.79 12.37 1.24
CA LEU A 85 -18.26 11.81 2.51
C LEU A 85 -19.79 11.82 2.59
N GLU A 86 -20.43 12.92 2.21
CA GLU A 86 -21.89 13.02 2.17
C GLU A 86 -22.50 11.96 1.25
N ASP A 87 -21.93 11.78 0.07
CA ASP A 87 -22.39 10.77 -0.89
C ASP A 87 -22.26 9.35 -0.31
N ILE A 88 -21.14 9.06 0.36
CA ILE A 88 -20.94 7.76 1.02
C ILE A 88 -21.97 7.53 2.10
N LEU A 89 -22.22 8.53 2.94
CA LEU A 89 -23.20 8.43 4.03
C LEU A 89 -24.63 8.21 3.52
N GLN A 90 -25.01 8.89 2.44
CA GLN A 90 -26.32 8.72 1.82
C GLN A 90 -26.50 7.33 1.19
N GLY A 91 -25.42 6.72 0.73
CA GLY A 91 -25.45 5.38 0.13
C GLY A 91 -25.48 4.22 1.12
N LEU A 92 -25.34 4.49 2.43
CA LEU A 92 -25.32 3.44 3.44
C LEU A 92 -26.72 2.88 3.70
N SER A 93 -26.81 1.55 3.81
CA SER A 93 -28.04 0.84 4.20
C SER A 93 -28.14 0.62 5.71
N VAL A 94 -27.10 0.95 6.46
CA VAL A 94 -27.00 0.81 7.92
C VAL A 94 -26.58 2.13 8.54
N PRO A 95 -26.85 2.37 9.84
CA PRO A 95 -26.40 3.59 10.50
C PRO A 95 -24.88 3.74 10.41
N PRO A 96 -24.38 4.96 10.12
CA PRO A 96 -22.94 5.18 10.03
C PRO A 96 -22.27 5.11 11.39
N PHE A 97 -21.04 4.56 11.41
CA PHE A 97 -20.17 4.58 12.57
C PHE A 97 -18.80 5.11 12.13
N LEU A 98 -18.48 6.34 12.52
CA LEU A 98 -17.33 7.09 12.00
C LEU A 98 -16.27 7.27 13.07
N LEU A 99 -15.00 7.22 12.65
CA LEU A 99 -13.86 7.65 13.44
C LEU A 99 -13.30 8.93 12.81
N ILE A 100 -13.21 9.98 13.60
CA ILE A 100 -12.61 11.25 13.20
C ILE A 100 -11.30 11.42 13.96
N LEU A 101 -10.21 11.61 13.21
CA LEU A 101 -8.89 11.84 13.77
C LEU A 101 -8.51 13.30 13.57
N ASP A 102 -8.18 13.97 14.67
CA ASP A 102 -7.73 15.36 14.65
C ASP A 102 -6.32 15.46 15.23
N SER A 103 -5.42 16.06 14.47
CA SER A 103 -4.03 16.34 14.90
C SER A 103 -3.23 15.10 15.29
N VAL A 104 -3.55 13.94 14.75
CA VAL A 104 -2.75 12.72 14.93
C VAL A 104 -1.56 12.76 13.98
N THR A 105 -0.35 12.90 14.50
CA THR A 105 0.87 13.04 13.71
C THR A 105 1.80 11.84 13.76
N ASP A 106 1.73 11.04 14.83
CA ASP A 106 2.56 9.87 15.02
C ASP A 106 1.95 8.66 14.29
N PRO A 107 2.66 8.04 13.32
CA PRO A 107 2.17 6.86 12.61
C PRO A 107 1.81 5.69 13.53
N HIS A 108 2.51 5.54 14.66
CA HIS A 108 2.23 4.49 15.65
C HIS A 108 0.85 4.71 16.29
N ASN A 109 0.52 5.94 16.66
CA ASN A 109 -0.79 6.30 17.21
C ASN A 109 -1.90 6.13 16.18
N LEU A 110 -1.64 6.51 14.93
CA LEU A 110 -2.58 6.30 13.84
C LEU A 110 -2.90 4.80 13.67
N GLY A 111 -1.89 3.95 13.65
CA GLY A 111 -2.06 2.50 13.56
C GLY A 111 -2.86 1.92 14.73
N ALA A 112 -2.62 2.40 15.94
CA ALA A 112 -3.37 2.00 17.12
C ALA A 112 -4.86 2.39 17.02
N CYS A 113 -5.16 3.60 16.55
CA CYS A 113 -6.53 4.06 16.31
C CYS A 113 -7.24 3.20 15.27
N LEU A 114 -6.57 2.87 14.17
CA LEU A 114 -7.15 2.04 13.11
C LEU A 114 -7.44 0.62 13.58
N ARG A 115 -6.56 0.02 14.39
CA ARG A 115 -6.81 -1.31 14.98
C ARG A 115 -8.03 -1.30 15.90
N SER A 116 -8.16 -0.28 16.75
CA SER A 116 -9.31 -0.13 17.64
C SER A 116 -10.60 0.10 16.85
N ALA A 117 -10.54 0.91 15.80
CA ALA A 117 -11.67 1.17 14.92
C ALA A 117 -12.15 -0.10 14.21
N ASP A 118 -11.24 -0.90 13.68
CA ASP A 118 -11.55 -2.17 13.04
C ASP A 118 -12.22 -3.14 14.02
N ALA A 119 -11.68 -3.28 15.22
CA ALA A 119 -12.26 -4.12 16.26
C ALA A 119 -13.64 -3.64 16.72
N ALA A 120 -13.93 -2.35 16.68
CA ALA A 120 -15.21 -1.76 17.06
C ALA A 120 -16.26 -1.80 15.96
N GLY A 121 -15.90 -2.14 14.72
CA GLY A 121 -16.83 -2.21 13.59
C GLY A 121 -17.04 -0.88 12.87
N VAL A 122 -16.08 0.02 12.97
CA VAL A 122 -16.10 1.31 12.26
C VAL A 122 -16.07 1.13 10.75
#